data_3a5b0483ad28b78379b78274892175ea
#
_entry.id   3a5b0483ad28b78379b78274892175ea
#
_cell.length_a   1.000
_cell.length_b   1.000
_cell.length_c   1.000
_cell.angle_alpha   90.00
_cell.angle_beta   90.00
_cell.angle_gamma   90.00
#
_symmetry.space_group_name_H-M   'P 1'
#
loop_
_entity.id
_entity.type
_entity.pdbx_description
1 polymer ?
#
loop_
_entity_poly.entity_id
_entity_poly.type
_entity_poly.pdbx_seq_one_letter_code
_entity_poly.pdbx_strand_id
1 'polypeptide(L)'
;IWSKQFFHFDVARWQDGDQLPPPANRKHGRNRTWRHMKAADVISMPDKWEYPWYAAWDLAFHCAALALVDVDFAKDQIELLLKETYLHPNGQIPAYEWAFSDVNPPVLAMAALKVFRAERVQRGRGDLKFLGRVMHKMLMNYTWWLNRKDADGHNVFEGGFLGLDNISVYDRSQPLPPGYSLKQADSTG
;
A
#
# COMPACT_ATOMS: atom_id res chain seq x y z
N ILE A 1 17.71 5.96 -7.31
CA ILE A 1 18.14 7.06 -6.43
C ILE A 1 17.13 8.20 -6.44
N TRP A 2 16.58 8.53 -7.60
CA TRP A 2 15.64 9.65 -7.74
C TRP A 2 14.32 9.50 -7.00
N SER A 3 13.85 8.27 -6.78
CA SER A 3 12.60 7.97 -6.09
C SER A 3 12.73 7.86 -4.57
N LYS A 4 13.97 7.74 -4.04
CA LYS A 4 14.20 7.64 -2.58
C LYS A 4 14.00 9.00 -1.93
N GLN A 5 12.94 9.14 -1.14
CA GLN A 5 12.59 10.39 -0.45
C GLN A 5 12.23 10.11 1.00
N PHE A 6 12.53 11.09 1.86
CA PHE A 6 12.11 11.00 3.26
C PHE A 6 10.62 11.28 3.37
N PHE A 7 9.89 10.30 3.87
CA PHE A 7 8.47 10.39 4.14
C PHE A 7 8.23 10.46 5.64
N HIS A 8 7.59 11.56 6.07
CA HIS A 8 7.20 11.74 7.47
C HIS A 8 5.70 12.02 7.55
N PHE A 9 4.98 11.12 8.17
CA PHE A 9 3.55 11.30 8.40
C PHE A 9 3.12 10.58 9.69
N ASP A 10 2.63 11.34 10.66
CA ASP A 10 2.07 10.83 11.91
C ASP A 10 0.57 11.15 11.91
N VAL A 11 -0.26 10.13 11.69
CA VAL A 11 -1.70 10.31 11.56
C VAL A 11 -2.33 10.80 12.85
N ALA A 12 -1.91 10.29 13.99
CA ALA A 12 -2.44 10.73 15.28
C ALA A 12 -2.18 12.22 15.49
N ARG A 13 -0.95 12.63 15.26
CA ARG A 13 -0.52 14.02 15.39
C ARG A 13 -1.24 14.94 14.39
N TRP A 14 -1.40 14.50 13.15
CA TRP A 14 -2.14 15.24 12.14
C TRP A 14 -3.61 15.42 12.51
N GLN A 15 -4.25 14.39 13.10
CA GLN A 15 -5.64 14.46 13.53
C GLN A 15 -5.86 15.33 14.77
N ASP A 16 -4.94 15.25 15.74
CA ASP A 16 -5.03 15.98 17.00
C ASP A 16 -4.50 17.42 16.88
N GLY A 17 -3.67 17.70 15.85
CA GLY A 17 -2.96 18.96 15.68
C GLY A 17 -1.69 19.03 16.54
N ASP A 18 -0.77 19.92 16.16
CA ASP A 18 0.49 20.11 16.88
C ASP A 18 0.43 21.23 17.90
N GLN A 19 0.03 22.41 17.46
CA GLN A 19 0.06 23.64 18.28
C GLN A 19 -1.31 24.31 18.36
N LEU A 20 -2.14 24.11 17.35
CA LEU A 20 -3.48 24.65 17.28
C LEU A 20 -4.48 23.52 17.13
N PRO A 21 -5.70 23.66 17.69
CA PRO A 21 -6.73 22.67 17.50
C PRO A 21 -6.97 22.44 16.00
N PRO A 22 -7.00 21.18 15.54
CA PRO A 22 -7.30 20.88 14.16
C PRO A 22 -8.75 21.27 13.85
N PRO A 23 -9.11 21.50 12.59
CA PRO A 23 -10.50 21.61 12.18
C PRO A 23 -11.30 20.40 12.69
N ALA A 24 -12.52 20.61 13.16
CA ALA A 24 -13.36 19.56 13.76
C ALA A 24 -13.52 18.34 12.86
N ASN A 25 -13.58 18.52 11.54
CA ASN A 25 -13.68 17.45 10.55
C ASN A 25 -12.41 16.60 10.41
N ARG A 26 -11.23 17.05 10.89
CA ARG A 26 -9.97 16.33 10.74
C ARG A 26 -10.01 14.97 11.46
N LYS A 27 -10.65 14.89 12.62
CA LYS A 27 -10.86 13.62 13.36
C LYS A 27 -11.86 12.69 12.69
N HIS A 28 -12.78 13.22 11.89
CA HIS A 28 -13.82 12.47 11.18
C HIS A 28 -13.56 12.34 9.68
N GLY A 29 -12.48 12.95 9.20
CA GLY A 29 -12.09 12.97 7.80
C GLY A 29 -11.31 11.73 7.36
N ARG A 30 -10.50 11.95 6.32
CA ARG A 30 -9.60 10.90 5.79
C ARG A 30 -8.70 10.32 6.86
N ASN A 31 -8.33 9.06 6.69
CA ASN A 31 -7.38 8.34 7.55
C ASN A 31 -7.80 8.25 9.04
N ARG A 32 -9.08 8.45 9.37
CA ARG A 32 -9.58 8.46 10.76
C ARG A 32 -9.31 7.16 11.51
N THR A 33 -9.31 6.04 10.82
CA THR A 33 -9.06 4.70 11.40
C THR A 33 -7.60 4.29 11.42
N TRP A 34 -6.69 5.16 10.95
CA TRP A 34 -5.27 4.89 10.78
C TRP A 34 -4.36 5.57 11.81
N ARG A 35 -4.88 5.84 13.01
CA ARG A 35 -4.14 6.56 14.06
C ARG A 35 -2.81 5.91 14.47
N HIS A 36 -2.65 4.61 14.24
CA HIS A 36 -1.39 3.88 14.49
C HIS A 36 -0.32 4.17 13.42
N MET A 37 -0.75 4.67 12.26
CA MET A 37 0.17 4.92 11.14
C MET A 37 1.13 6.05 11.50
N LYS A 38 2.42 5.70 11.53
CA LYS A 38 3.51 6.61 11.82
C LYS A 38 4.70 6.28 10.94
N ALA A 39 4.97 7.13 9.99
CA ALA A 39 6.09 7.01 9.08
C ALA A 39 7.14 8.08 9.39
N ALA A 40 8.40 7.69 9.36
CA ALA A 40 9.57 8.56 9.41
C ALA A 40 10.73 7.82 8.71
N ASP A 41 10.52 7.51 7.45
CA ASP A 41 11.35 6.56 6.71
C ASP A 41 11.72 7.09 5.34
N VAL A 42 12.83 6.61 4.79
CA VAL A 42 13.16 6.82 3.38
C VAL A 42 12.41 5.78 2.57
N ILE A 43 11.52 6.25 1.70
CA ILE A 43 10.71 5.40 0.83
C ILE A 43 10.95 5.69 -0.65
N SER A 44 10.59 4.73 -1.49
CA SER A 44 10.48 4.96 -2.93
C SER A 44 9.11 5.54 -3.22
N MET A 45 9.06 6.79 -3.70
CA MET A 45 7.84 7.46 -4.12
C MET A 45 7.65 7.34 -5.64
N PRO A 46 6.39 7.42 -6.16
CA PRO A 46 6.12 7.32 -7.59
C PRO A 46 6.88 8.35 -8.41
N ASP A 47 6.84 9.59 -7.97
CA ASP A 47 7.54 10.70 -8.60
C ASP A 47 7.93 11.73 -7.55
N LYS A 48 8.94 12.55 -7.86
CA LYS A 48 9.38 13.59 -6.93
C LYS A 48 8.71 14.95 -7.18
N TRP A 49 8.00 15.09 -8.29
CA TRP A 49 7.37 16.33 -8.72
C TRP A 49 5.84 16.24 -8.75
N GLU A 50 5.32 15.25 -9.45
CA GLU A 50 3.87 15.09 -9.65
C GLU A 50 3.22 14.26 -8.54
N TYR A 51 3.92 13.21 -8.08
CA TYR A 51 3.43 12.25 -7.07
C TYR A 51 4.41 12.09 -5.91
N PRO A 52 4.77 13.19 -5.20
CA PRO A 52 5.73 13.14 -4.10
C PRO A 52 5.06 12.68 -2.80
N TRP A 53 4.35 11.56 -2.83
CA TRP A 53 3.66 11.00 -1.67
C TRP A 53 3.76 9.48 -1.61
N TYR A 54 3.41 8.93 -0.46
CA TYR A 54 3.34 7.50 -0.24
C TYR A 54 2.24 6.87 -1.09
N ALA A 55 2.60 5.79 -1.82
CA ALA A 55 1.67 4.95 -2.57
C ALA A 55 2.18 3.50 -2.55
N ALA A 56 1.43 2.59 -1.92
CA ALA A 56 1.91 1.25 -1.62
C ALA A 56 2.13 0.38 -2.86
N TRP A 57 1.21 0.39 -3.82
CA TRP A 57 1.35 -0.48 -4.99
C TRP A 57 2.42 0.01 -5.95
N ASP A 58 2.60 1.32 -6.09
CA ASP A 58 3.74 1.91 -6.81
C ASP A 58 5.06 1.49 -6.17
N LEU A 59 5.18 1.64 -4.85
CA LEU A 59 6.36 1.22 -4.11
C LEU A 59 6.66 -0.27 -4.31
N ALA A 60 5.64 -1.12 -4.35
CA ALA A 60 5.81 -2.55 -4.62
C ALA A 60 6.39 -2.80 -6.01
N PHE A 61 5.91 -2.11 -7.05
CA PHE A 61 6.49 -2.19 -8.39
C PHE A 61 7.92 -1.64 -8.43
N HIS A 62 8.18 -0.53 -7.73
CA HIS A 62 9.53 0.03 -7.62
C HIS A 62 10.50 -0.98 -7.01
N CYS A 63 10.09 -1.77 -6.01
CA CYS A 63 10.95 -2.78 -5.40
C CYS A 63 11.45 -3.80 -6.42
N ALA A 64 10.62 -4.19 -7.39
CA ALA A 64 11.04 -5.10 -8.44
C ALA A 64 12.15 -4.52 -9.33
N ALA A 65 12.08 -3.23 -9.64
CA ALA A 65 13.12 -2.52 -10.40
C ALA A 65 14.35 -2.22 -9.53
N LEU A 66 14.15 -1.74 -8.32
CA LEU A 66 15.23 -1.41 -7.38
C LEU A 66 16.06 -2.63 -7.01
N ALA A 67 15.47 -3.82 -6.96
CA ALA A 67 16.20 -5.05 -6.67
C ALA A 67 17.31 -5.36 -7.67
N LEU A 68 17.29 -4.77 -8.87
CA LEU A 68 18.36 -4.90 -9.86
C LEU A 68 19.61 -4.09 -9.49
N VAL A 69 19.45 -3.06 -8.65
CA VAL A 69 20.51 -2.12 -8.28
C VAL A 69 20.85 -2.20 -6.79
N ASP A 70 19.83 -2.30 -5.94
CA ASP A 70 19.94 -2.27 -4.47
C ASP A 70 18.89 -3.21 -3.88
N VAL A 71 19.22 -4.49 -3.87
CA VAL A 71 18.30 -5.54 -3.42
C VAL A 71 18.00 -5.44 -1.91
N ASP A 72 18.92 -4.93 -1.11
CA ASP A 72 18.70 -4.78 0.33
C ASP A 72 17.69 -3.67 0.60
N PHE A 73 17.84 -2.53 -0.05
CA PHE A 73 16.83 -1.46 0.02
C PHE A 73 15.46 -1.93 -0.48
N ALA A 74 15.41 -2.71 -1.55
CA ALA A 74 14.15 -3.27 -2.05
C ALA A 74 13.47 -4.19 -1.03
N LYS A 75 14.24 -5.03 -0.32
CA LYS A 75 13.71 -5.87 0.77
C LYS A 75 13.20 -5.00 1.93
N ASP A 76 13.98 -4.00 2.35
CA ASP A 76 13.62 -3.09 3.44
C ASP A 76 12.31 -2.35 3.13
N GLN A 77 12.09 -1.94 1.89
CA GLN A 77 10.83 -1.29 1.48
C GLN A 77 9.62 -2.21 1.59
N ILE A 78 9.76 -3.47 1.20
CA ILE A 78 8.69 -4.47 1.33
C ILE A 78 8.39 -4.74 2.81
N GLU A 79 9.42 -4.95 3.61
CA GLU A 79 9.27 -5.19 5.05
C GLU A 79 8.69 -3.96 5.77
N LEU A 80 9.03 -2.75 5.30
CA LEU A 80 8.49 -1.50 5.86
C LEU A 80 6.96 -1.45 5.76
N LEU A 81 6.39 -1.79 4.60
CA LEU A 81 4.94 -1.81 4.40
C LEU A 81 4.22 -2.81 5.33
N LEU A 82 4.93 -3.79 5.82
CA LEU A 82 4.42 -4.86 6.68
C LEU A 82 4.70 -4.64 8.16
N LYS A 83 5.39 -3.54 8.53
CA LYS A 83 5.58 -3.14 9.94
C LYS A 83 4.26 -2.68 10.56
N GLU A 84 4.14 -2.84 11.86
CA GLU A 84 2.96 -2.44 12.64
C GLU A 84 2.68 -0.93 12.60
N THR A 85 3.68 -0.12 12.27
CA THR A 85 3.55 1.32 12.06
C THR A 85 2.91 1.68 10.71
N TYR A 86 2.81 0.72 9.79
CA TYR A 86 2.16 0.85 8.48
C TYR A 86 0.96 -0.08 8.36
N LEU A 87 1.18 -1.39 8.52
CA LEU A 87 0.12 -2.39 8.37
C LEU A 87 -0.99 -2.18 9.40
N HIS A 88 -2.22 -2.08 8.93
CA HIS A 88 -3.37 -1.97 9.83
C HIS A 88 -3.54 -3.27 10.66
N PRO A 89 -3.97 -3.22 11.92
CA PRO A 89 -4.20 -4.41 12.74
C PRO A 89 -5.16 -5.44 12.13
N ASN A 90 -6.04 -5.02 11.22
CA ASN A 90 -6.93 -5.93 10.49
C ASN A 90 -6.27 -6.63 9.28
N GLY A 91 -5.01 -6.34 8.99
CA GLY A 91 -4.26 -6.89 7.86
C GLY A 91 -4.27 -6.05 6.58
N GLN A 92 -4.94 -4.90 6.57
CA GLN A 92 -4.93 -3.99 5.42
C GLN A 92 -3.61 -3.27 5.28
N ILE A 93 -3.05 -3.27 4.07
CA ILE A 93 -1.89 -2.42 3.70
C ILE A 93 -2.43 -1.03 3.39
N PRO A 94 -1.82 0.06 3.92
CA PRO A 94 -2.26 1.41 3.63
C PRO A 94 -2.08 1.72 2.15
N ALA A 95 -3.13 2.17 1.46
CA ALA A 95 -3.09 2.33 0.02
C ALA A 95 -2.20 3.50 -0.41
N TYR A 96 -2.57 4.72 -0.07
CA TYR A 96 -1.80 5.92 -0.34
C TYR A 96 -2.16 7.02 0.67
N GLU A 97 -1.31 8.02 0.81
CA GLU A 97 -1.38 8.95 1.96
C GLU A 97 -2.70 9.74 2.05
N TRP A 98 -3.35 9.97 0.92
CA TRP A 98 -4.63 10.70 0.87
C TRP A 98 -5.83 9.86 1.31
N ALA A 99 -5.73 8.52 1.16
CA ALA A 99 -6.75 7.58 1.61
C ALA A 99 -6.12 6.20 1.90
N PHE A 100 -5.58 6.01 3.11
CA PHE A 100 -4.99 4.72 3.50
C PHE A 100 -5.99 3.57 3.46
N SER A 101 -7.28 3.86 3.66
CA SER A 101 -8.36 2.86 3.61
C SER A 101 -8.80 2.49 2.20
N ASP A 102 -8.26 3.13 1.18
CA ASP A 102 -8.54 2.76 -0.21
C ASP A 102 -7.93 1.39 -0.55
N VAL A 103 -8.26 0.85 -1.70
CA VAL A 103 -7.90 -0.52 -2.06
C VAL A 103 -7.06 -0.49 -3.34
N ASN A 104 -5.78 -0.78 -3.19
CA ASN A 104 -4.86 -0.94 -4.29
C ASN A 104 -4.79 -2.41 -4.74
N PRO A 105 -4.39 -2.68 -5.99
CA PRO A 105 -4.09 -4.05 -6.43
C PRO A 105 -3.10 -4.76 -5.50
N PRO A 106 -3.30 -6.05 -5.17
CA PRO A 106 -2.47 -6.79 -4.20
C PRO A 106 -1.14 -7.27 -4.79
N VAL A 107 -0.32 -6.35 -5.29
CA VAL A 107 0.92 -6.67 -6.02
C VAL A 107 2.14 -6.89 -5.12
N LEU A 108 2.02 -6.67 -3.81
CA LEU A 108 3.17 -6.73 -2.89
C LEU A 108 3.77 -8.16 -2.79
N ALA A 109 2.93 -9.19 -2.80
CA ALA A 109 3.40 -10.58 -2.77
C ALA A 109 4.22 -10.93 -4.02
N MET A 110 3.76 -10.51 -5.19
CA MET A 110 4.49 -10.66 -6.45
C MET A 110 5.81 -9.91 -6.42
N ALA A 111 5.82 -8.68 -5.91
CA ALA A 111 7.04 -7.88 -5.78
C ALA A 111 8.06 -8.56 -4.85
N ALA A 112 7.62 -9.07 -3.69
CA ALA A 112 8.49 -9.79 -2.77
C ALA A 112 9.15 -11.01 -3.41
N LEU A 113 8.39 -11.78 -4.17
CA LEU A 113 8.92 -12.94 -4.89
C LEU A 113 9.91 -12.52 -5.99
N LYS A 114 9.66 -11.43 -6.69
CA LYS A 114 10.60 -10.88 -7.69
C LYS A 114 11.90 -10.42 -7.04
N VAL A 115 11.83 -9.71 -5.92
CA VAL A 115 13.02 -9.27 -5.16
C VAL A 115 13.82 -10.46 -4.67
N PHE A 116 13.18 -11.48 -4.08
CA PHE A 116 13.85 -12.72 -3.68
C PHE A 116 14.56 -13.43 -4.85
N ARG A 117 13.91 -13.50 -6.02
CA ARG A 117 14.49 -14.10 -7.22
C ARG A 117 15.67 -13.29 -7.75
N ALA A 118 15.58 -11.97 -7.75
CA ALA A 118 16.67 -11.09 -8.14
C ALA A 118 17.89 -11.28 -7.23
N GLU A 119 17.68 -11.33 -5.90
CA GLU A 119 18.75 -11.60 -4.94
C GLU A 119 19.42 -12.96 -5.21
N ARG A 120 18.59 -13.99 -5.45
CA ARG A 120 19.12 -15.34 -5.75
C ARG A 120 20.00 -15.34 -7.00
N VAL A 121 19.65 -14.59 -8.02
CA VAL A 121 20.46 -14.46 -9.25
C VAL A 121 21.74 -13.70 -8.98
N GLN A 122 21.67 -12.58 -8.27
CA GLN A 122 22.81 -11.69 -8.02
C GLN A 122 23.84 -12.29 -7.04
N ARG A 123 23.34 -12.98 -5.99
CA ARG A 123 24.16 -13.45 -4.86
C ARG A 123 24.32 -14.97 -4.79
N GLY A 124 23.75 -15.70 -5.76
CA GLY A 124 23.76 -17.17 -5.80
C GLY A 124 22.79 -17.81 -4.78
N ARG A 125 22.20 -17.03 -3.88
CA ARG A 125 21.24 -17.49 -2.87
C ARG A 125 20.23 -16.38 -2.55
N GLY A 126 18.99 -16.76 -2.25
CA GLY A 126 17.96 -15.83 -1.77
C GLY A 126 17.81 -15.90 -0.26
N ASP A 127 17.34 -14.83 0.35
CA ASP A 127 17.07 -14.72 1.78
C ASP A 127 15.72 -15.37 2.14
N LEU A 128 15.75 -16.64 2.54
CA LEU A 128 14.56 -17.37 2.98
C LEU A 128 13.94 -16.79 4.26
N LYS A 129 14.74 -16.13 5.11
CA LYS A 129 14.21 -15.49 6.33
C LYS A 129 13.35 -14.27 5.98
N PHE A 130 13.82 -13.44 5.03
CA PHE A 130 13.01 -12.38 4.44
C PHE A 130 11.70 -12.92 3.91
N LEU A 131 11.76 -13.94 3.06
CA LEU A 131 10.57 -14.52 2.44
C LEU A 131 9.58 -15.06 3.49
N GLY A 132 10.07 -15.71 4.54
CA GLY A 132 9.26 -16.20 5.66
C GLY A 132 8.58 -15.08 6.43
N ARG A 133 9.29 -13.99 6.76
CA ARG A 133 8.70 -12.82 7.44
C ARG A 133 7.59 -12.17 6.60
N VAL A 134 7.87 -11.97 5.32
CA VAL A 134 6.90 -11.40 4.38
C VAL A 134 5.67 -12.32 4.26
N MET A 135 5.86 -13.62 4.11
CA MET A 135 4.76 -14.59 3.99
C MET A 135 3.80 -14.53 5.18
N HIS A 136 4.31 -14.49 6.41
CA HIS A 136 3.46 -14.40 7.61
C HIS A 136 2.55 -13.16 7.60
N LYS A 137 3.11 -12.01 7.25
CA LYS A 137 2.34 -10.76 7.19
C LYS A 137 1.39 -10.72 5.98
N MET A 138 1.80 -11.27 4.85
CA MET A 138 0.96 -11.36 3.66
C MET A 138 -0.23 -12.30 3.87
N LEU A 139 -0.14 -13.34 4.70
CA LEU A 139 -1.29 -14.14 5.10
C LEU A 139 -2.36 -13.32 5.84
N MET A 140 -1.96 -12.38 6.68
CA MET A 140 -2.91 -11.44 7.31
C MET A 140 -3.61 -10.56 6.26
N ASN A 141 -2.85 -10.04 5.31
CA ASN A 141 -3.40 -9.24 4.23
C ASN A 141 -4.33 -10.06 3.32
N TYR A 142 -3.97 -11.28 2.98
CA TYR A 142 -4.82 -12.21 2.22
C TYR A 142 -6.15 -12.48 2.94
N THR A 143 -6.09 -12.75 4.26
CA THR A 143 -7.29 -12.93 5.09
C THR A 143 -8.17 -11.68 5.09
N TRP A 144 -7.55 -10.48 5.11
CA TRP A 144 -8.29 -9.22 5.00
C TRP A 144 -9.03 -9.12 3.66
N TRP A 145 -8.39 -9.49 2.54
CA TRP A 145 -9.02 -9.52 1.24
C TRP A 145 -10.25 -10.44 1.21
N LEU A 146 -10.09 -11.69 1.64
CA LEU A 146 -11.17 -12.68 1.65
C LEU A 146 -12.37 -12.23 2.51
N ASN A 147 -12.11 -11.66 3.69
CA ASN A 147 -13.17 -11.34 4.65
C ASN A 147 -13.78 -9.95 4.46
N ARG A 148 -13.16 -9.08 3.71
CA ARG A 148 -13.55 -7.67 3.64
C ARG A 148 -13.83 -7.17 2.24
N LYS A 149 -13.35 -7.87 1.22
CA LYS A 149 -13.42 -7.43 -0.17
C LYS A 149 -14.07 -8.43 -1.11
N ASP A 150 -14.43 -9.58 -0.62
CA ASP A 150 -15.20 -10.61 -1.34
C ASP A 150 -16.53 -10.82 -0.64
N ALA A 151 -17.43 -9.86 -0.75
CA ALA A 151 -18.71 -9.88 -0.05
C ALA A 151 -19.61 -11.05 -0.47
N ASP A 152 -19.51 -11.48 -1.70
CA ASP A 152 -20.35 -12.53 -2.29
C ASP A 152 -19.69 -13.92 -2.25
N GLY A 153 -18.43 -14.03 -1.83
CA GLY A 153 -17.67 -15.29 -1.82
C GLY A 153 -17.39 -15.86 -3.22
N HIS A 154 -17.28 -15.00 -4.23
CA HIS A 154 -17.10 -15.38 -5.63
C HIS A 154 -15.70 -15.14 -6.16
N ASN A 155 -14.73 -14.84 -5.28
CA ASN A 155 -13.37 -14.44 -5.65
C ASN A 155 -13.35 -13.18 -6.54
N VAL A 156 -14.30 -12.28 -6.32
CA VAL A 156 -14.36 -10.97 -6.96
C VAL A 156 -14.26 -9.91 -5.88
N PHE A 157 -13.13 -9.22 -5.83
CA PHE A 157 -12.84 -8.25 -4.79
C PHE A 157 -13.38 -6.86 -5.11
N GLU A 158 -13.99 -6.23 -4.13
CA GLU A 158 -14.38 -4.83 -4.21
C GLU A 158 -13.15 -3.94 -4.07
N GLY A 159 -12.94 -3.08 -5.06
CA GLY A 159 -11.83 -2.13 -5.08
C GLY A 159 -12.28 -0.69 -5.15
N GLY A 160 -11.46 0.22 -4.63
CA GLY A 160 -11.67 1.67 -4.68
C GLY A 160 -10.90 2.35 -5.81
N PHE A 161 -9.69 1.89 -6.08
CA PHE A 161 -8.79 2.52 -7.02
C PHE A 161 -8.59 1.66 -8.27
N LEU A 162 -8.98 2.19 -9.41
CA LEU A 162 -8.86 1.51 -10.69
C LEU A 162 -7.62 1.89 -11.51
N GLY A 163 -6.84 2.87 -11.06
CA GLY A 163 -5.69 3.36 -11.81
C GLY A 163 -6.06 3.98 -13.16
N LEU A 164 -7.27 4.48 -13.29
CA LEU A 164 -7.80 5.02 -14.54
C LEU A 164 -7.45 6.51 -14.68
N ASP A 165 -6.17 6.81 -14.68
CA ASP A 165 -5.71 8.15 -14.96
C ASP A 165 -6.03 8.49 -16.42
N ASN A 166 -6.65 9.64 -16.63
CA ASN A 166 -7.05 10.13 -17.95
C ASN A 166 -8.04 9.25 -18.74
N ILE A 167 -8.64 8.25 -18.12
CA ILE A 167 -9.72 7.48 -18.72
C ILE A 167 -11.06 7.97 -18.18
N SER A 168 -11.84 8.56 -19.06
CA SER A 168 -13.16 9.14 -18.79
C SER A 168 -14.25 8.07 -18.98
N VAL A 169 -14.26 7.05 -18.12
CA VAL A 169 -15.34 6.03 -18.16
C VAL A 169 -16.58 6.56 -17.41
N TYR A 170 -16.36 7.35 -16.39
CA TYR A 170 -17.40 8.00 -15.60
C TYR A 170 -16.84 9.25 -14.91
N ASP A 171 -17.72 10.15 -14.53
CA ASP A 171 -17.37 11.37 -13.81
C ASP A 171 -17.02 11.03 -12.36
N ARG A 172 -15.74 11.12 -12.02
CA ARG A 172 -15.23 10.85 -10.66
C ARG A 172 -15.67 11.87 -9.61
N SER A 173 -16.17 13.01 -10.02
CA SER A 173 -16.75 14.02 -9.12
C SER A 173 -18.11 13.63 -8.57
N GLN A 174 -18.75 12.65 -9.20
CA GLN A 174 -20.05 12.15 -8.80
C GLN A 174 -19.93 10.81 -8.07
N PRO A 175 -20.75 10.57 -7.05
CA PRO A 175 -20.82 9.25 -6.43
C PRO A 175 -21.37 8.23 -7.43
N LEU A 176 -20.98 6.97 -7.28
CA LEU A 176 -21.59 5.89 -8.06
C LEU A 176 -23.09 5.83 -7.79
N PRO A 177 -23.90 5.51 -8.79
CA PRO A 177 -25.31 5.31 -8.58
C PRO A 177 -25.60 4.29 -7.47
N PRO A 178 -26.69 4.43 -6.70
CA PRO A 178 -27.05 3.46 -5.68
C PRO A 178 -27.14 2.04 -6.24
N GLY A 179 -26.53 1.07 -5.56
CA GLY A 179 -26.50 -0.32 -5.98
C GLY A 179 -25.32 -0.69 -6.89
N TYR A 180 -24.47 0.27 -7.25
CA TYR A 180 -23.23 -0.02 -7.97
C TYR A 180 -22.03 -0.01 -7.02
N SER A 181 -21.13 -0.99 -7.20
CA SER A 181 -19.83 -1.04 -6.55
C SER A 181 -18.75 -1.35 -7.59
N LEU A 182 -17.53 -0.89 -7.31
CA LEU A 182 -16.38 -1.24 -8.14
C LEU A 182 -15.84 -2.59 -7.66
N LYS A 183 -15.86 -3.57 -8.53
CA LYS A 183 -15.33 -4.91 -8.26
C LYS A 183 -14.14 -5.18 -9.17
N GLN A 184 -13.09 -5.74 -8.61
CA GLN A 184 -11.96 -6.26 -9.37
C GLN A 184 -12.09 -7.78 -9.46
N ALA A 185 -11.83 -8.32 -10.65
CA ALA A 185 -11.78 -9.76 -10.81
C ALA A 185 -10.65 -10.33 -9.93
N ASP A 186 -10.91 -11.46 -9.31
CA ASP A 186 -9.87 -12.16 -8.58
C ASP A 186 -8.77 -12.63 -9.53
N SER A 187 -7.57 -12.20 -9.25
CA SER A 187 -6.37 -12.64 -9.95
C SER A 187 -5.61 -13.71 -9.20
N THR A 188 -6.20 -14.27 -8.17
CA THR A 188 -5.57 -15.26 -7.30
C THR A 188 -5.73 -16.66 -7.78
N GLY A 189 -6.35 -16.82 -8.94
CA GLY A 189 -6.39 -18.15 -9.51
C GLY A 189 -5.13 -18.91 -9.33
#